data_768de650e3f5fda737d186ef53ce76a4
#
_entry.id   768de650e3f5fda737d186ef53ce76a4
#
_cell.length_a   1.000
_cell.length_b   1.000
_cell.length_c   1.000
_cell.angle_alpha   90.00
_cell.angle_beta   90.00
_cell.angle_gamma   90.00
#
_symmetry.space_group_name_H-M   'P 1'
#
loop_
_entity.id
_entity.type
_entity.pdbx_description
1 polymer ?
#
loop_
_entity_poly.entity_id
_entity_poly.type
_entity_poly.pdbx_seq_one_letter_code
_entity_poly.pdbx_strand_id
1 'polypeptide(L)'
;MSTSPSSHAPNGRSPRAADAKAPAINGRAYPIEDHRYDVVVVGAGGSGLRAVVGCSEAGLRTACITKVFPTRSHTVAAQGGIAAALGNMGEDDWRWHMYDTVKGADWLGDQDAIEYLCRNAAEAVYELEHWGLPFSRREDG
;
A
#
# COMPACT_ATOMS: atom_id res chain seq x y z
N MET A 1 -2.35 -51.11 18.37
CA MET A 1 -2.81 -49.95 17.62
C MET A 1 -1.61 -49.10 17.26
N SER A 2 -1.17 -49.25 16.02
CA SER A 2 0.07 -48.67 15.50
C SER A 2 -0.30 -47.42 14.71
N THR A 3 0.18 -46.25 15.10
CA THR A 3 0.02 -45.00 14.38
C THR A 3 1.32 -44.71 13.62
N SER A 4 1.28 -44.82 12.30
CA SER A 4 2.39 -44.44 11.41
C SER A 4 2.44 -42.91 11.26
N PRO A 5 3.62 -42.28 11.26
CA PRO A 5 3.75 -40.86 10.95
C PRO A 5 3.75 -40.64 9.43
N SER A 6 2.93 -39.68 9.00
CA SER A 6 2.87 -39.16 7.63
C SER A 6 4.16 -38.42 7.27
N SER A 7 4.90 -38.95 6.29
CA SER A 7 6.06 -38.30 5.70
C SER A 7 5.61 -37.23 4.71
N HIS A 8 5.78 -35.96 5.07
CA HIS A 8 5.69 -34.86 4.12
C HIS A 8 6.99 -34.85 3.28
N ALA A 9 6.88 -35.15 1.99
CA ALA A 9 7.97 -35.03 1.04
C ALA A 9 8.23 -33.51 0.75
N PRO A 10 9.50 -33.07 0.74
CA PRO A 10 9.81 -31.68 0.36
C PRO A 10 9.60 -31.50 -1.14
N ASN A 11 8.87 -30.44 -1.50
CA ASN A 11 8.61 -29.98 -2.85
C ASN A 11 9.91 -29.90 -3.65
N GLY A 12 10.05 -30.73 -4.67
CA GLY A 12 11.16 -30.74 -5.60
C GLY A 12 11.24 -29.43 -6.37
N ARG A 13 12.15 -28.57 -5.98
CA ARG A 13 12.60 -27.46 -6.82
C ARG A 13 13.36 -28.06 -8.00
N SER A 14 12.83 -27.86 -9.21
CA SER A 14 13.60 -28.10 -10.44
C SER A 14 14.92 -27.33 -10.38
N PRO A 15 16.04 -27.94 -10.83
CA PRO A 15 17.33 -27.27 -10.86
C PRO A 15 17.22 -26.03 -11.75
N ARG A 16 17.61 -24.88 -11.19
CA ARG A 16 17.79 -23.63 -11.93
C ARG A 16 18.69 -23.89 -13.13
N ALA A 17 18.30 -23.40 -14.30
CA ALA A 17 19.21 -23.20 -15.40
C ALA A 17 20.32 -22.24 -14.92
N ALA A 18 21.42 -22.83 -14.45
CA ALA A 18 22.64 -22.10 -14.16
C ALA A 18 23.28 -21.80 -15.52
N ASP A 19 23.86 -20.58 -15.64
CA ASP A 19 24.81 -20.20 -16.68
C ASP A 19 24.30 -19.65 -18.02
N ALA A 20 23.19 -18.90 -18.02
CA ALA A 20 23.04 -17.91 -19.07
C ALA A 20 23.93 -16.68 -18.69
N LYS A 21 24.99 -16.47 -19.50
CA LYS A 21 25.89 -15.32 -19.35
C LYS A 21 25.05 -14.04 -19.31
N ALA A 22 25.18 -13.26 -18.21
CA ALA A 22 24.41 -12.03 -18.03
C ALA A 22 24.52 -11.12 -19.27
N PRO A 23 23.43 -10.53 -19.75
CA PRO A 23 23.47 -9.65 -20.91
C PRO A 23 24.37 -8.44 -20.61
N ALA A 24 25.18 -8.04 -21.61
CA ALA A 24 26.02 -6.86 -21.50
C ALA A 24 25.20 -5.60 -21.71
N ILE A 25 25.33 -4.63 -20.81
CA ILE A 25 24.76 -3.29 -20.97
C ILE A 25 25.91 -2.33 -21.25
N ASN A 26 25.83 -1.58 -22.35
CA ASN A 26 26.89 -0.65 -22.80
C ASN A 26 28.27 -1.30 -22.90
N GLY A 27 28.35 -2.55 -23.40
CA GLY A 27 29.59 -3.28 -23.56
C GLY A 27 30.23 -3.79 -22.27
N ARG A 28 29.58 -3.62 -21.13
CA ARG A 28 30.04 -4.14 -19.83
C ARG A 28 29.10 -5.26 -19.36
N ALA A 29 29.69 -6.36 -18.90
CA ALA A 29 28.95 -7.40 -18.20
C ALA A 29 28.70 -6.95 -16.76
N TYR A 30 27.43 -6.85 -16.37
CA TYR A 30 27.01 -6.61 -15.00
C TYR A 30 26.43 -7.89 -14.42
N PRO A 31 26.66 -8.21 -13.15
CA PRO A 31 25.91 -9.27 -12.50
C PRO A 31 24.44 -8.86 -12.44
N ILE A 32 23.58 -9.70 -13.02
CA ILE A 32 22.13 -9.52 -12.97
C ILE A 32 21.59 -10.51 -11.96
N GLU A 33 20.93 -10.02 -10.93
CA GLU A 33 20.23 -10.83 -9.96
C GLU A 33 18.73 -10.85 -10.28
N ASP A 34 18.22 -12.03 -10.59
CA ASP A 34 16.81 -12.23 -10.86
C ASP A 34 16.04 -12.48 -9.56
N HIS A 35 15.11 -11.61 -9.25
CA HIS A 35 14.17 -11.78 -8.14
C HIS A 35 12.78 -12.08 -8.68
N ARG A 36 12.05 -12.98 -8.01
CA ARG A 36 10.67 -13.34 -8.39
C ARG A 36 9.73 -13.07 -7.23
N TYR A 37 8.69 -12.34 -7.52
CA TYR A 37 7.61 -12.01 -6.59
C TYR A 37 6.26 -12.30 -7.25
N ASP A 38 5.23 -12.46 -6.43
CA ASP A 38 3.86 -12.64 -6.92
C ASP A 38 3.28 -11.28 -7.33
N VAL A 39 3.68 -10.21 -6.62
CA VAL A 39 3.27 -8.82 -6.88
C VAL A 39 4.49 -7.90 -6.78
N VAL A 40 4.55 -6.92 -7.68
CA VAL A 40 5.51 -5.81 -7.61
C VAL A 40 4.73 -4.50 -7.58
N VAL A 41 4.88 -3.75 -6.50
CA VAL A 41 4.31 -2.41 -6.33
C VAL A 41 5.37 -1.37 -6.64
N VAL A 42 5.08 -0.47 -7.55
CA VAL A 42 6.00 0.62 -7.94
C VAL A 42 5.55 1.91 -7.27
N GLY A 43 6.32 2.35 -6.29
CA GLY A 43 6.06 3.53 -5.48
C GLY A 43 5.72 3.17 -4.03
N ALA A 44 6.43 3.78 -3.08
CA ALA A 44 6.24 3.58 -1.63
C ALA A 44 5.70 4.84 -0.94
N GLY A 45 4.77 5.54 -1.58
CA GLY A 45 3.91 6.53 -0.94
C GLY A 45 2.76 5.85 -0.20
N GLY A 46 1.81 6.60 0.35
CA GLY A 46 0.70 6.05 1.14
C GLY A 46 -0.09 4.98 0.39
N SER A 47 -0.48 5.23 -0.86
CA SER A 47 -1.24 4.26 -1.67
C SER A 47 -0.44 3.00 -1.98
N GLY A 48 0.85 3.14 -2.32
CA GLY A 48 1.71 1.98 -2.60
C GLY A 48 1.94 1.12 -1.37
N LEU A 49 2.22 1.74 -0.23
CA LEU A 49 2.38 1.01 1.04
C LEU A 49 1.09 0.31 1.46
N ARG A 50 -0.08 0.96 1.28
CA ARG A 50 -1.38 0.31 1.54
C ARG A 50 -1.59 -0.93 0.66
N ALA A 51 -1.22 -0.84 -0.63
CA ALA A 51 -1.29 -1.98 -1.54
C ALA A 51 -0.34 -3.10 -1.11
N VAL A 52 0.89 -2.76 -0.68
CA VAL A 52 1.86 -3.75 -0.16
C VAL A 52 1.30 -4.49 1.05
N VAL A 53 0.69 -3.77 2.00
CA VAL A 53 0.08 -4.38 3.19
C VAL A 53 -1.01 -5.36 2.77
N GLY A 54 -1.97 -4.94 1.94
CA GLY A 54 -3.05 -5.82 1.50
C GLY A 54 -2.58 -7.06 0.72
N CYS A 55 -1.57 -6.91 -0.14
CA CYS A 55 -0.96 -8.04 -0.83
C CYS A 55 -0.26 -9.01 0.15
N SER A 56 0.42 -8.46 1.16
CA SER A 56 1.10 -9.26 2.18
C SER A 56 0.12 -10.00 3.07
N GLU A 57 -0.97 -9.36 3.49
CA GLU A 57 -2.07 -9.98 4.23
C GLU A 57 -2.74 -11.13 3.46
N ALA A 58 -2.82 -11.00 2.14
CA ALA A 58 -3.27 -12.07 1.26
C ALA A 58 -2.25 -13.21 1.08
N GLY A 59 -1.10 -13.16 1.76
CA GLY A 59 -0.05 -14.18 1.70
C GLY A 59 0.81 -14.13 0.44
N LEU A 60 0.74 -13.06 -0.35
CA LEU A 60 1.51 -12.89 -1.57
C LEU A 60 2.92 -12.39 -1.26
N ARG A 61 3.92 -12.94 -1.94
CA ARG A 61 5.29 -12.42 -1.88
C ARG A 61 5.34 -11.12 -2.66
N THR A 62 5.43 -10.02 -1.94
CA THR A 62 5.32 -8.68 -2.51
C THR A 62 6.66 -7.96 -2.47
N ALA A 63 7.07 -7.38 -3.60
CA ALA A 63 8.15 -6.41 -3.65
C ALA A 63 7.60 -4.99 -3.79
N CYS A 64 8.24 -4.05 -3.12
CA CYS A 64 7.97 -2.64 -3.31
C CYS A 64 9.22 -1.95 -3.87
N ILE A 65 9.09 -1.35 -5.04
CA ILE A 65 10.17 -0.61 -5.69
C ILE A 65 9.89 0.87 -5.55
N THR A 66 10.83 1.61 -5.01
CA THR A 66 10.67 3.05 -4.79
C THR A 66 11.90 3.83 -5.23
N LYS A 67 11.68 5.03 -5.74
CA LYS A 67 12.75 5.95 -6.13
C LYS A 67 13.46 6.56 -4.92
N VAL A 68 12.70 6.82 -3.86
CA VAL A 68 13.18 7.43 -2.63
C VAL A 68 12.79 6.57 -1.43
N PHE A 69 13.47 6.75 -0.31
CA PHE A 69 13.10 6.07 0.92
C PHE A 69 11.63 6.41 1.31
N PRO A 70 10.83 5.46 1.79
CA PRO A 70 9.39 5.69 2.02
C PRO A 70 9.07 6.90 2.88
N THR A 71 9.89 7.21 3.90
CA THR A 71 9.73 8.41 4.75
C THR A 71 10.04 9.73 4.03
N ARG A 72 10.43 9.69 2.76
CA ARG A 72 10.62 10.85 1.89
C ARG A 72 9.49 10.98 0.85
N SER A 73 8.45 10.19 0.96
CA SER A 73 7.29 10.28 0.08
C SER A 73 6.53 11.59 0.29
N HIS A 74 5.78 11.99 -0.73
CA HIS A 74 4.90 13.16 -0.62
C HIS A 74 3.85 13.00 0.48
N THR A 75 3.35 11.80 0.70
CA THR A 75 2.42 11.48 1.79
C THR A 75 2.99 11.86 3.16
N VAL A 76 4.27 11.55 3.41
CA VAL A 76 4.93 11.92 4.67
C VAL A 76 5.24 13.42 4.73
N ALA A 77 5.52 14.05 3.59
CA ALA A 77 5.80 15.48 3.51
C ALA A 77 4.55 16.37 3.63
N ALA A 78 3.35 15.79 3.48
CA ALA A 78 2.10 16.53 3.64
C ALA A 78 1.91 16.99 5.07
N GLN A 79 1.40 18.23 5.26
CA GLN A 79 1.24 18.86 6.57
C GLN A 79 -0.22 19.04 7.00
N GLY A 80 -1.17 18.85 6.10
CA GLY A 80 -2.59 19.13 6.32
C GLY A 80 -3.38 18.03 7.04
N GLY A 81 -2.78 16.86 7.26
CA GLY A 81 -3.48 15.70 7.81
C GLY A 81 -4.38 15.02 6.77
N ILE A 82 -5.36 14.27 7.24
CA ILE A 82 -6.31 13.51 6.41
C ILE A 82 -7.71 14.04 6.69
N ALA A 83 -8.39 14.51 5.64
CA ALA A 83 -9.79 14.94 5.74
C ALA A 83 -10.71 13.72 5.64
N ALA A 84 -11.65 13.60 6.60
CA ALA A 84 -12.68 12.59 6.61
C ALA A 84 -13.87 13.04 7.44
N ALA A 85 -15.07 12.69 7.04
CA ALA A 85 -16.30 12.96 7.76
C ALA A 85 -16.49 11.92 8.88
N LEU A 86 -15.86 12.16 10.03
CA LEU A 86 -15.88 11.24 11.17
C LEU A 86 -17.10 11.43 12.10
N GLY A 87 -17.70 12.62 12.12
CA GLY A 87 -18.80 12.94 13.02
C GLY A 87 -18.44 13.00 14.51
N ASN A 88 -17.17 12.92 14.86
CA ASN A 88 -16.71 12.86 16.24
C ASN A 88 -16.65 14.22 16.97
N MET A 89 -16.75 15.32 16.24
CA MET A 89 -16.72 16.69 16.79
C MET A 89 -18.05 17.43 16.63
N GLY A 90 -19.03 16.79 16.02
CA GLY A 90 -20.33 17.37 15.71
C GLY A 90 -20.98 16.61 14.57
N GLU A 91 -22.16 17.09 14.14
CA GLU A 91 -22.81 16.53 12.95
C GLU A 91 -21.92 16.69 11.73
N ASP A 92 -21.73 15.62 10.96
CA ASP A 92 -20.90 15.58 9.77
C ASP A 92 -21.47 14.58 8.76
N ASP A 93 -21.18 14.80 7.47
CA ASP A 93 -21.64 13.91 6.41
C ASP A 93 -20.61 13.88 5.28
N TRP A 94 -20.33 12.69 4.78
CA TRP A 94 -19.39 12.51 3.67
C TRP A 94 -19.78 13.29 2.41
N ARG A 95 -21.07 13.64 2.22
CA ARG A 95 -21.55 14.47 1.10
C ARG A 95 -21.08 15.91 1.21
N TRP A 96 -20.94 16.43 2.44
CA TRP A 96 -20.36 17.75 2.66
C TRP A 96 -18.88 17.74 2.31
N HIS A 97 -18.16 16.70 2.76
CA HIS A 97 -16.77 16.48 2.38
C HIS A 97 -16.62 16.36 0.85
N MET A 98 -17.51 15.62 0.17
CA MET A 98 -17.52 15.51 -1.29
C MET A 98 -17.74 16.87 -1.95
N TYR A 99 -18.74 17.64 -1.49
CA TYR A 99 -19.02 18.96 -2.04
C TYR A 99 -17.80 19.89 -1.94
N ASP A 100 -17.17 19.95 -0.77
CA ASP A 100 -15.99 20.77 -0.54
C ASP A 100 -14.80 20.32 -1.40
N THR A 101 -14.63 19.02 -1.59
CA THR A 101 -13.57 18.45 -2.42
C THR A 101 -13.78 18.78 -3.91
N VAL A 102 -15.01 18.61 -4.42
CA VAL A 102 -15.36 18.96 -5.81
C VAL A 102 -15.16 20.45 -6.05
N LYS A 103 -15.62 21.30 -5.12
CA LYS A 103 -15.44 22.75 -5.18
C LYS A 103 -13.97 23.15 -5.09
N GLY A 104 -13.20 22.54 -4.19
CA GLY A 104 -11.77 22.81 -4.04
C GLY A 104 -10.94 22.36 -5.25
N ALA A 105 -11.43 21.41 -6.03
CA ALA A 105 -10.84 20.98 -7.29
C ALA A 105 -11.31 21.84 -8.50
N ASP A 106 -11.91 22.99 -8.27
CA ASP A 106 -12.47 23.88 -9.30
C ASP A 106 -13.42 23.16 -10.29
N TRP A 107 -14.14 22.14 -9.80
CA TRP A 107 -15.05 21.29 -10.59
C TRP A 107 -14.37 20.48 -11.71
N LEU A 108 -13.04 20.39 -11.70
CA LEU A 108 -12.25 19.68 -12.71
C LEU A 108 -11.92 18.24 -12.31
N GLY A 109 -12.21 17.85 -11.07
CA GLY A 109 -11.91 16.51 -10.58
C GLY A 109 -12.87 15.45 -11.14
N ASP A 110 -12.42 14.19 -11.16
CA ASP A 110 -13.28 13.03 -11.40
C ASP A 110 -14.21 12.85 -10.21
N GLN A 111 -15.50 13.15 -10.43
CA GLN A 111 -16.50 13.19 -9.35
C GLN A 111 -16.83 11.80 -8.81
N ASP A 112 -16.76 10.75 -9.62
CA ASP A 112 -16.96 9.37 -9.16
C ASP A 112 -15.84 8.93 -8.23
N ALA A 113 -14.58 9.29 -8.58
CA ALA A 113 -13.42 9.04 -7.74
C ALA A 113 -13.47 9.84 -6.43
N ILE A 114 -13.93 11.10 -6.47
CA ILE A 114 -14.12 11.94 -5.29
C ILE A 114 -15.21 11.37 -4.38
N GLU A 115 -16.35 10.94 -4.95
CA GLU A 115 -17.42 10.29 -4.19
C GLU A 115 -16.90 9.05 -3.47
N TYR A 116 -16.21 8.17 -4.19
CA TYR A 116 -15.63 6.97 -3.61
C TYR A 116 -14.67 7.30 -2.46
N LEU A 117 -13.78 8.28 -2.66
CA LEU A 117 -12.84 8.73 -1.62
C LEU A 117 -13.58 9.22 -0.38
N CYS A 118 -14.52 10.13 -0.54
CA CYS A 118 -15.21 10.75 0.60
C CYS A 118 -16.09 9.77 1.38
N ARG A 119 -16.73 8.82 0.68
CA ARG A 119 -17.51 7.75 1.31
C ARG A 119 -16.67 6.82 2.18
N ASN A 120 -15.44 6.51 1.74
CA ASN A 120 -14.58 5.52 2.39
C ASN A 120 -13.52 6.17 3.31
N ALA A 121 -13.43 7.50 3.33
CA ALA A 121 -12.38 8.21 4.07
C ALA A 121 -12.39 7.91 5.57
N ALA A 122 -13.58 7.85 6.18
CA ALA A 122 -13.70 7.57 7.61
C ALA A 122 -13.18 6.16 7.97
N GLU A 123 -13.54 5.15 7.17
CA GLU A 123 -13.06 3.78 7.36
C GLU A 123 -11.54 3.70 7.22
N ALA A 124 -10.98 4.39 6.20
CA ALA A 124 -9.53 4.44 6.00
C ALA A 124 -8.79 5.10 7.17
N VAL A 125 -9.35 6.13 7.80
CA VAL A 125 -8.77 6.76 9.00
C VAL A 125 -8.76 5.79 10.16
N TYR A 126 -9.87 5.09 10.43
CA TYR A 126 -9.93 4.08 11.48
C TYR A 126 -8.98 2.91 11.22
N GLU A 127 -8.84 2.45 9.97
CA GLU A 127 -7.88 1.42 9.61
C GLU A 127 -6.45 1.85 9.96
N LEU A 128 -6.05 3.07 9.58
CA LEU A 128 -4.74 3.63 9.90
C LEU A 128 -4.51 3.75 11.41
N GLU A 129 -5.52 4.15 12.16
CA GLU A 129 -5.45 4.23 13.62
C GLU A 129 -5.23 2.84 14.23
N HIS A 130 -5.97 1.83 13.78
CA HIS A 130 -5.81 0.45 14.24
C HIS A 130 -4.42 -0.12 13.90
N TRP A 131 -3.78 0.36 12.86
CA TRP A 131 -2.38 0.02 12.55
C TRP A 131 -1.36 0.80 13.37
N GLY A 132 -1.82 1.69 14.23
CA GLY A 132 -0.97 2.43 15.17
C GLY A 132 -0.54 3.81 14.72
N LEU A 133 -1.21 4.41 13.72
CA LEU A 133 -0.96 5.81 13.37
C LEU A 133 -1.45 6.71 14.51
N PRO A 134 -0.55 7.47 15.17
CA PRO A 134 -0.91 8.31 16.31
C PRO A 134 -1.53 9.62 15.83
N PHE A 135 -2.84 9.63 15.57
CA PHE A 135 -3.55 10.87 15.28
C PHE A 135 -3.54 11.81 16.47
N SER A 136 -3.43 13.10 16.20
CA SER A 136 -3.62 14.14 17.23
C SER A 136 -5.05 14.12 17.74
N ARG A 137 -5.21 14.18 19.06
CA ARG A 137 -6.53 14.21 19.70
C ARG A 137 -6.70 15.50 20.48
N ARG A 138 -7.94 15.88 20.68
CA ARG A 138 -8.32 16.95 21.60
C ARG A 138 -8.34 16.43 23.03
N GLU A 139 -8.48 17.34 24.01
CA GLU A 139 -8.51 16.98 25.45
C GLU A 139 -9.70 16.10 25.82
N ASP A 140 -10.78 16.17 25.04
CA ASP A 140 -12.01 15.40 25.20
C ASP A 140 -12.02 14.08 24.42
N GLY A 141 -10.89 13.71 23.78
CA GLY A 141 -10.74 12.51 22.97
C GLY A 141 -11.05 12.73 21.51
#